data_e4939863c1a7b143df53c5726e14ffe4
#
_entry.id   e4939863c1a7b143df53c5726e14ffe4
#
_cell.length_a   1.000
_cell.length_b   1.000
_cell.length_c   1.000
_cell.angle_alpha   90.00
_cell.angle_beta   90.00
_cell.angle_gamma   90.00
#
_symmetry.space_group_name_H-M   'P 1'
#
loop_
_entity.id
_entity.type
_entity.pdbx_description
1 polymer ?
#
loop_
_entity_poly.entity_id
_entity_poly.type
_entity_poly.pdbx_seq_one_letter_code
_entity_poly.pdbx_strand_id
1 'polypeptide(L)'
;YTRALNAIKMERMFAAPFLAQMGNGHVDGVYSMAKDPGSLERFASGSGDGVVKVWDLTTQGEVWNTQGHENMVKGLCWTPERKLLSCASDRTIKLWDPYNSSSEAPPMATYLGNSAFTSVTHHRTLPSFAAASGVISVYDISRPSSTPSQTLHWPTSVDTITSVAFNQTETSILASTAMDRSVIMYDLRTSQPVHKTTLRLASNAISWNPMEAFNFAVANEDHNAYLFDMRKMDRALNVLKDHVAAVMDVDFSPTGEELVTASYDRTIRLWNRSTGHSRDIYHTKRMQRVFSATFTPDNKYVLSGSDDGNIRLWRANASDRSGVKTARQRSKLEYDQALIKRYSHMPEIRRIKRQRHVPKPIKKAGEIKREELNAIKRREENVRKHTKKSNLAPRTHEREKMILASEQ
;
A
#
# COMPACT_ATOMS: atom_id res chain seq x y z
N TYR A 1 30.15 15.51 17.67
CA TYR A 1 30.07 14.18 17.06
C TYR A 1 29.64 13.10 18.06
N THR A 2 30.34 12.94 19.19
CA THR A 2 30.04 11.94 20.24
C THR A 2 28.59 12.02 20.74
N ARG A 3 28.04 13.23 20.93
CA ARG A 3 26.63 13.42 21.30
C ARG A 3 25.67 12.90 20.22
N ALA A 4 25.98 13.17 18.95
CA ALA A 4 25.17 12.65 17.82
C ALA A 4 25.24 11.11 17.76
N LEU A 5 26.41 10.52 17.98
CA LEU A 5 26.61 9.08 18.03
C LEU A 5 25.82 8.43 19.18
N ASN A 6 25.85 9.05 20.36
CA ASN A 6 25.07 8.57 21.50
C ASN A 6 23.58 8.71 21.26
N ALA A 7 23.12 9.83 20.68
CA ALA A 7 21.70 10.04 20.36
C ALA A 7 21.17 8.94 19.44
N ILE A 8 21.87 8.63 18.34
CA ILE A 8 21.44 7.60 17.40
C ILE A 8 21.51 6.18 18.00
N LYS A 9 22.51 5.90 18.85
CA LYS A 9 22.58 4.62 19.57
C LYS A 9 21.39 4.45 20.51
N MET A 10 21.04 5.50 21.28
CA MET A 10 19.89 5.50 22.18
C MET A 10 18.58 5.32 21.40
N GLU A 11 18.41 6.04 20.30
CA GLU A 11 17.26 5.91 19.43
C GLU A 11 17.06 4.46 18.96
N ARG A 12 18.13 3.80 18.49
CA ARG A 12 18.08 2.42 18.03
C ARG A 12 17.91 1.38 19.14
N MET A 13 18.53 1.61 20.28
CA MET A 13 18.45 0.70 21.43
C MET A 13 17.05 0.65 22.04
N PHE A 14 16.36 1.78 22.07
CA PHE A 14 14.99 1.89 22.60
C PHE A 14 13.90 1.81 21.53
N ALA A 15 14.26 1.47 20.29
CA ALA A 15 13.29 1.26 19.22
C ALA A 15 12.44 0.01 19.51
N ALA A 16 11.13 0.21 19.65
CA ALA A 16 10.14 -0.86 19.83
C ALA A 16 9.02 -0.68 18.82
N PRO A 17 9.16 -1.21 17.59
CA PRO A 17 8.19 -0.99 16.53
C PRO A 17 6.87 -1.69 16.79
N PHE A 18 6.88 -2.92 17.27
CA PHE A 18 5.67 -3.70 17.55
C PHE A 18 5.00 -3.22 18.84
N LEU A 19 3.69 -2.96 18.76
CA LEU A 19 2.87 -2.55 19.90
C LEU A 19 1.98 -3.68 20.40
N ALA A 20 1.10 -4.15 19.52
CA ALA A 20 0.08 -5.10 19.90
C ALA A 20 -0.40 -5.92 18.69
N GLN A 21 -1.09 -7.01 19.01
CA GLN A 21 -1.94 -7.75 18.10
C GLN A 21 -3.39 -7.37 18.42
N MET A 22 -4.21 -7.19 17.38
CA MET A 22 -5.61 -6.82 17.53
C MET A 22 -6.44 -8.05 17.90
N GLY A 23 -7.02 -8.06 19.09
CA GLY A 23 -7.90 -9.09 19.59
C GLY A 23 -7.44 -10.52 19.26
N ASN A 24 -8.39 -11.38 18.92
CA ASN A 24 -8.12 -12.77 18.50
C ASN A 24 -7.83 -12.92 17.00
N GLY A 25 -7.83 -11.83 16.22
CA GLY A 25 -7.62 -11.87 14.78
C GLY A 25 -8.81 -12.47 14.00
N HIS A 26 -8.50 -12.97 12.81
CA HIS A 26 -9.37 -13.76 11.95
C HIS A 26 -8.95 -15.23 11.97
N VAL A 27 -9.79 -16.12 11.46
CA VAL A 27 -9.49 -17.56 11.33
C VAL A 27 -8.58 -17.79 10.11
N ASP A 28 -8.85 -17.08 9.02
CA ASP A 28 -8.06 -17.14 7.79
C ASP A 28 -7.31 -15.83 7.55
N GLY A 29 -6.49 -15.78 6.50
CA GLY A 29 -5.65 -14.64 6.15
C GLY A 29 -6.43 -13.33 5.96
N VAL A 30 -5.84 -12.22 6.36
CA VAL A 30 -6.41 -10.87 6.20
C VAL A 30 -5.94 -10.30 4.88
N TYR A 31 -6.85 -10.17 3.91
CA TYR A 31 -6.55 -9.73 2.55
C TYR A 31 -6.77 -8.23 2.33
N SER A 32 -7.71 -7.64 3.03
CA SER A 32 -8.03 -6.23 2.88
C SER A 32 -8.20 -5.52 4.22
N MET A 33 -7.80 -4.27 4.27
CA MET A 33 -8.01 -3.38 5.40
C MET A 33 -8.43 -2.00 4.90
N ALA A 34 -9.29 -1.35 5.66
CA ALA A 34 -9.75 0.01 5.36
C ALA A 34 -9.82 0.84 6.63
N LYS A 35 -9.27 2.06 6.57
CA LYS A 35 -9.34 3.06 7.64
C LYS A 35 -10.60 3.89 7.53
N ASP A 36 -11.26 4.18 8.63
CA ASP A 36 -12.40 5.08 8.66
C ASP A 36 -11.91 6.54 8.53
N PRO A 37 -12.30 7.27 7.47
CA PRO A 37 -11.89 8.67 7.29
C PRO A 37 -12.49 9.62 8.35
N GLY A 38 -13.58 9.24 8.99
CA GLY A 38 -14.27 10.02 10.01
C GLY A 38 -13.84 9.72 11.45
N SER A 39 -12.97 8.70 11.66
CA SER A 39 -12.51 8.30 12.99
C SER A 39 -11.01 8.01 13.01
N LEU A 40 -10.33 8.40 14.08
CA LEU A 40 -8.93 8.06 14.31
C LEU A 40 -8.74 6.66 14.93
N GLU A 41 -9.81 6.07 15.45
CA GLU A 41 -9.78 4.89 16.30
C GLU A 41 -10.25 3.63 15.58
N ARG A 42 -11.11 3.76 14.57
CA ARG A 42 -11.75 2.60 13.92
C ARG A 42 -11.14 2.27 12.57
N PHE A 43 -11.03 0.98 12.33
CA PHE A 43 -10.67 0.42 11.02
C PHE A 43 -11.40 -0.92 10.81
N ALA A 44 -11.52 -1.30 9.55
CA ALA A 44 -12.15 -2.55 9.14
C ALA A 44 -11.10 -3.50 8.54
N SER A 45 -11.36 -4.80 8.67
CA SER A 45 -10.57 -5.87 8.03
C SER A 45 -11.47 -6.91 7.40
N GLY A 46 -11.04 -7.45 6.27
CA GLY A 46 -11.69 -8.54 5.54
C GLY A 46 -10.77 -9.73 5.40
N SER A 47 -11.33 -10.90 5.63
CA SER A 47 -10.61 -12.16 5.65
C SER A 47 -10.99 -13.09 4.49
N GLY A 48 -10.20 -14.13 4.30
CA GLY A 48 -10.42 -15.19 3.33
C GLY A 48 -11.63 -16.06 3.61
N ASP A 49 -12.07 -16.11 4.87
CA ASP A 49 -13.27 -16.85 5.32
C ASP A 49 -14.60 -16.08 5.06
N GLY A 50 -14.55 -14.90 4.45
CA GLY A 50 -15.72 -14.07 4.18
C GLY A 50 -16.17 -13.21 5.35
N VAL A 51 -15.47 -13.25 6.50
CA VAL A 51 -15.77 -12.45 7.67
C VAL A 51 -15.24 -11.03 7.51
N VAL A 52 -16.08 -10.07 7.86
CA VAL A 52 -15.71 -8.65 7.96
C VAL A 52 -15.76 -8.25 9.42
N LYS A 53 -14.68 -7.64 9.93
CA LYS A 53 -14.57 -7.16 11.29
C LYS A 53 -14.23 -5.68 11.35
N VAL A 54 -14.77 -5.00 12.35
CA VAL A 54 -14.41 -3.62 12.69
C VAL A 54 -13.75 -3.60 14.07
N TRP A 55 -12.64 -2.91 14.16
CA TRP A 55 -11.76 -2.87 15.31
C TRP A 55 -11.64 -1.46 15.86
N ASP A 56 -11.39 -1.39 17.16
CA ASP A 56 -11.02 -0.16 17.84
C ASP A 56 -9.54 -0.21 18.26
N LEU A 57 -8.79 0.80 17.85
CA LEU A 57 -7.36 0.94 18.18
C LEU A 57 -7.12 1.22 19.66
N THR A 58 -8.06 1.87 20.34
CA THR A 58 -7.92 2.25 21.75
C THR A 58 -8.02 1.04 22.66
N THR A 59 -9.07 0.25 22.47
CA THR A 59 -9.32 -0.97 23.23
C THR A 59 -8.56 -2.18 22.68
N GLN A 60 -8.03 -2.07 21.46
CA GLN A 60 -7.40 -3.17 20.70
C GLN A 60 -8.33 -4.37 20.54
N GLY A 61 -9.63 -4.14 20.62
CA GLY A 61 -10.70 -5.14 20.59
C GLY A 61 -11.53 -5.07 19.30
N GLU A 62 -12.32 -6.10 19.13
CA GLU A 62 -13.35 -6.20 18.10
C GLU A 62 -14.59 -5.47 18.57
N VAL A 63 -15.12 -4.57 17.73
CA VAL A 63 -16.34 -3.79 18.00
C VAL A 63 -17.54 -4.39 17.28
N TRP A 64 -17.32 -4.85 16.05
CA TRP A 64 -18.36 -5.40 15.21
C TRP A 64 -17.79 -6.47 14.29
N ASN A 65 -18.57 -7.52 14.05
CA ASN A 65 -18.21 -8.59 13.11
C ASN A 65 -19.45 -9.08 12.37
N THR A 66 -19.25 -9.60 11.18
CA THR A 66 -20.31 -10.29 10.43
C THR A 66 -19.71 -11.30 9.47
N GLN A 67 -20.42 -12.43 9.27
CA GLN A 67 -20.19 -13.32 8.12
C GLN A 67 -20.80 -12.68 6.89
N GLY A 68 -20.09 -11.72 6.32
CA GLY A 68 -20.61 -10.87 5.26
C GLY A 68 -20.72 -11.58 3.91
N HIS A 69 -19.79 -12.47 3.61
CA HIS A 69 -19.64 -13.08 2.30
C HIS A 69 -19.41 -14.59 2.40
N GLU A 70 -19.74 -15.33 1.34
CA GLU A 70 -19.48 -16.76 1.24
C GLU A 70 -18.02 -17.06 0.87
N ASN A 71 -17.39 -16.13 0.16
CA ASN A 71 -16.02 -16.23 -0.33
C ASN A 71 -15.14 -15.10 0.21
N MET A 72 -13.87 -15.17 -0.14
CA MET A 72 -12.81 -14.25 0.24
C MET A 72 -13.18 -12.78 0.00
N VAL A 73 -13.06 -11.97 1.05
CA VAL A 73 -13.22 -10.51 0.99
C VAL A 73 -11.95 -9.90 0.40
N LYS A 74 -12.04 -9.37 -0.81
CA LYS A 74 -10.91 -8.80 -1.55
C LYS A 74 -10.68 -7.32 -1.30
N GLY A 75 -11.75 -6.56 -1.09
CA GLY A 75 -11.63 -5.12 -0.89
C GLY A 75 -12.63 -4.60 0.12
N LEU A 76 -12.21 -3.61 0.85
CA LEU A 76 -12.99 -2.85 1.83
C LEU A 76 -12.79 -1.36 1.59
N CYS A 77 -13.84 -0.58 1.78
CA CYS A 77 -13.75 0.86 1.73
C CYS A 77 -14.81 1.49 2.63
N TRP A 78 -14.42 2.53 3.35
CA TRP A 78 -15.37 3.35 4.12
C TRP A 78 -15.94 4.48 3.27
N THR A 79 -17.21 4.76 3.47
CA THR A 79 -17.86 5.94 2.90
C THR A 79 -17.67 7.15 3.83
N PRO A 80 -17.81 8.38 3.33
CA PRO A 80 -17.81 9.58 4.18
C PRO A 80 -18.92 9.58 5.25
N GLU A 81 -20.02 8.85 4.98
CA GLU A 81 -21.13 8.67 5.92
C GLU A 81 -20.88 7.59 7.00
N ARG A 82 -19.64 7.10 7.11
CA ARG A 82 -19.24 6.03 8.04
C ARG A 82 -19.94 4.69 7.82
N LYS A 83 -20.37 4.43 6.60
CA LYS A 83 -20.82 3.10 6.17
C LYS A 83 -19.66 2.33 5.58
N LEU A 84 -19.69 1.02 5.66
CA LEU A 84 -18.63 0.15 5.16
C LEU A 84 -19.10 -0.58 3.91
N LEU A 85 -18.32 -0.47 2.84
CA LEU A 85 -18.46 -1.27 1.62
C LEU A 85 -17.49 -2.45 1.69
N SER A 86 -17.99 -3.63 1.41
CA SER A 86 -17.17 -4.85 1.24
C SER A 86 -17.42 -5.47 -0.12
N CYS A 87 -16.36 -5.88 -0.79
CA CYS A 87 -16.47 -6.64 -2.04
C CYS A 87 -15.73 -7.98 -1.91
N ALA A 88 -16.27 -8.99 -2.54
CA ALA A 88 -15.74 -10.34 -2.46
C ALA A 88 -15.74 -11.10 -3.78
N SER A 89 -15.10 -12.25 -3.76
CA SER A 89 -15.04 -13.16 -4.91
C SER A 89 -16.38 -13.87 -5.18
N ASP A 90 -17.37 -13.74 -4.32
CA ASP A 90 -18.75 -14.22 -4.49
C ASP A 90 -19.60 -13.38 -5.48
N ARG A 91 -18.96 -12.42 -6.17
CA ARG A 91 -19.57 -11.47 -7.11
C ARG A 91 -20.55 -10.50 -6.47
N THR A 92 -20.45 -10.28 -5.17
CA THR A 92 -21.30 -9.34 -4.44
C THR A 92 -20.49 -8.20 -3.83
N ILE A 93 -21.13 -7.04 -3.79
CA ILE A 93 -20.69 -5.91 -2.98
C ILE A 93 -21.78 -5.63 -1.98
N LYS A 94 -21.44 -5.49 -0.72
CA LYS A 94 -22.41 -5.26 0.36
C LYS A 94 -22.08 -3.96 1.11
N LEU A 95 -23.15 -3.24 1.44
CA LEU A 95 -23.09 -2.01 2.21
C LEU A 95 -23.56 -2.29 3.64
N TRP A 96 -22.75 -1.93 4.62
CA TRP A 96 -22.98 -2.16 6.05
C TRP A 96 -23.00 -0.86 6.83
N ASP A 97 -23.69 -0.86 7.96
CA ASP A 97 -23.64 0.21 8.95
C ASP A 97 -23.15 -0.34 10.31
N PRO A 98 -21.83 -0.40 10.53
CA PRO A 98 -21.28 -0.97 11.76
C PRO A 98 -21.52 -0.13 13.01
N TYR A 99 -21.98 1.11 12.86
CA TYR A 99 -22.22 2.02 13.97
C TYR A 99 -23.63 1.90 14.57
N ASN A 100 -24.61 1.60 13.72
CA ASN A 100 -26.01 1.61 14.10
C ASN A 100 -26.66 0.22 14.05
N SER A 101 -26.03 -0.76 13.40
CA SER A 101 -26.58 -2.11 13.27
C SER A 101 -25.82 -3.14 14.13
N SER A 102 -26.55 -4.16 14.58
CA SER A 102 -25.94 -5.32 15.23
C SER A 102 -25.14 -6.17 14.23
N SER A 103 -24.27 -7.04 14.75
CA SER A 103 -23.47 -7.95 13.92
C SER A 103 -24.30 -8.95 13.09
N GLU A 104 -25.53 -9.23 13.49
CA GLU A 104 -26.45 -10.14 12.79
C GLU A 104 -27.39 -9.43 11.82
N ALA A 105 -27.32 -8.08 11.73
CA ALA A 105 -28.18 -7.33 10.82
C ALA A 105 -27.84 -7.62 9.34
N PRO A 106 -28.85 -7.72 8.48
CA PRO A 106 -28.61 -7.86 7.04
C PRO A 106 -27.93 -6.62 6.46
N PRO A 107 -27.22 -6.74 5.32
CA PRO A 107 -26.64 -5.60 4.65
C PRO A 107 -27.71 -4.59 4.22
N MET A 108 -27.40 -3.30 4.31
CA MET A 108 -28.31 -2.23 3.87
C MET A 108 -28.61 -2.31 2.37
N ALA A 109 -27.61 -2.67 1.58
CA ALA A 109 -27.76 -2.87 0.15
C ALA A 109 -26.77 -3.95 -0.33
N THR A 110 -27.17 -4.68 -1.36
CA THR A 110 -26.33 -5.68 -2.03
C THR A 110 -26.32 -5.41 -3.53
N TYR A 111 -25.13 -5.29 -4.10
CA TYR A 111 -24.91 -5.10 -5.52
C TYR A 111 -24.35 -6.39 -6.10
N LEU A 112 -24.94 -6.86 -7.19
CA LEU A 112 -24.54 -8.09 -7.86
C LEU A 112 -23.74 -7.76 -9.12
N GLY A 113 -22.63 -8.45 -9.30
CA GLY A 113 -21.78 -8.33 -10.48
C GLY A 113 -21.77 -9.58 -11.35
N ASN A 114 -21.34 -9.43 -12.58
CA ASN A 114 -21.21 -10.55 -13.53
C ASN A 114 -19.95 -11.41 -13.23
N SER A 115 -18.92 -10.81 -12.65
CA SER A 115 -17.65 -11.46 -12.30
C SER A 115 -17.23 -11.14 -10.88
N ALA A 116 -16.26 -11.88 -10.37
CA ALA A 116 -15.70 -11.67 -9.04
C ALA A 116 -15.11 -10.25 -8.90
N PHE A 117 -15.40 -9.61 -7.79
CA PHE A 117 -14.81 -8.30 -7.47
C PHE A 117 -13.45 -8.47 -6.79
N THR A 118 -12.51 -7.61 -7.14
CA THR A 118 -11.13 -7.61 -6.64
C THR A 118 -10.82 -6.43 -5.72
N SER A 119 -11.42 -5.29 -5.98
CA SER A 119 -11.18 -4.06 -5.23
C SER A 119 -12.40 -3.14 -5.27
N VAL A 120 -12.57 -2.34 -4.22
CA VAL A 120 -13.62 -1.32 -4.13
C VAL A 120 -13.02 -0.03 -3.57
N THR A 121 -13.44 1.10 -4.10
CA THR A 121 -13.04 2.42 -3.62
C THR A 121 -14.21 3.38 -3.70
N HIS A 122 -14.30 4.31 -2.75
CA HIS A 122 -15.36 5.31 -2.67
C HIS A 122 -14.88 6.67 -3.15
N HIS A 123 -15.72 7.41 -3.82
CA HIS A 123 -15.47 8.79 -4.19
C HIS A 123 -15.48 9.68 -2.94
N ARG A 124 -14.57 10.65 -2.86
CA ARG A 124 -14.40 11.47 -1.66
C ARG A 124 -15.63 12.27 -1.25
N THR A 125 -16.35 12.84 -2.21
CA THR A 125 -17.45 13.81 -1.97
C THR A 125 -18.80 13.32 -2.48
N LEU A 126 -18.84 12.55 -3.57
CA LEU A 126 -20.08 12.05 -4.16
C LEU A 126 -20.46 10.69 -3.53
N PRO A 127 -21.77 10.39 -3.43
CA PRO A 127 -22.24 9.09 -2.93
C PRO A 127 -22.06 7.98 -4.00
N SER A 128 -20.88 7.93 -4.61
CA SER A 128 -20.57 6.95 -5.66
C SER A 128 -19.31 6.17 -5.30
N PHE A 129 -19.28 4.92 -5.71
CA PHE A 129 -18.12 4.05 -5.53
C PHE A 129 -17.79 3.30 -6.82
N ALA A 130 -16.53 3.00 -7.01
CA ALA A 130 -16.04 2.17 -8.11
C ALA A 130 -15.63 0.80 -7.60
N ALA A 131 -16.02 -0.21 -8.33
CA ALA A 131 -15.66 -1.60 -8.07
C ALA A 131 -14.93 -2.19 -9.29
N ALA A 132 -13.84 -2.88 -9.01
CA ALA A 132 -13.01 -3.53 -10.01
C ALA A 132 -13.38 -5.00 -10.15
N SER A 133 -13.47 -5.44 -11.40
CA SER A 133 -13.65 -6.85 -11.79
C SER A 133 -12.88 -7.10 -13.10
N GLY A 134 -13.46 -7.61 -14.15
CA GLY A 134 -12.92 -7.54 -15.53
C GLY A 134 -13.05 -6.15 -16.15
N VAL A 135 -13.96 -5.35 -15.61
CA VAL A 135 -14.18 -3.93 -15.95
C VAL A 135 -14.37 -3.13 -14.67
N ILE A 136 -14.18 -1.82 -14.72
CA ILE A 136 -14.50 -0.96 -13.58
C ILE A 136 -15.96 -0.53 -13.72
N SER A 137 -16.74 -0.83 -12.69
CA SER A 137 -18.14 -0.45 -12.58
C SER A 137 -18.32 0.62 -11.51
N VAL A 138 -18.92 1.73 -11.87
CA VAL A 138 -19.25 2.83 -10.95
C VAL A 138 -20.71 2.73 -10.56
N TYR A 139 -21.00 2.71 -9.27
CA TYR A 139 -22.34 2.62 -8.68
C TYR A 139 -22.65 3.86 -7.88
N ASP A 140 -23.94 4.17 -7.76
CA ASP A 140 -24.46 5.23 -6.88
C ASP A 140 -25.08 4.60 -5.63
N ILE A 141 -24.62 5.03 -4.45
CA ILE A 141 -25.14 4.55 -3.16
C ILE A 141 -26.57 5.05 -2.93
N SER A 142 -26.89 6.26 -3.39
CA SER A 142 -28.22 6.85 -3.23
C SER A 142 -29.30 6.09 -3.99
N ARG A 143 -28.91 5.35 -5.03
CA ARG A 143 -29.79 4.56 -5.87
C ARG A 143 -29.27 3.14 -5.98
N PRO A 144 -29.52 2.30 -4.96
CA PRO A 144 -29.03 0.93 -4.98
C PRO A 144 -29.66 0.16 -6.16
N SER A 145 -28.88 -0.02 -7.19
CA SER A 145 -29.24 -0.73 -8.41
C SER A 145 -28.15 -1.74 -8.75
N SER A 146 -28.53 -2.89 -9.26
CA SER A 146 -27.58 -3.88 -9.76
C SER A 146 -26.86 -3.43 -11.05
N THR A 147 -27.44 -2.42 -11.76
CA THR A 147 -26.82 -1.86 -12.96
C THR A 147 -25.89 -0.72 -12.59
N PRO A 148 -24.63 -0.75 -13.02
CA PRO A 148 -23.70 0.35 -12.79
C PRO A 148 -24.12 1.60 -13.55
N SER A 149 -23.87 2.77 -12.99
CA SER A 149 -24.11 4.07 -13.64
C SER A 149 -23.14 4.30 -14.80
N GLN A 150 -21.92 3.83 -14.68
CA GLN A 150 -20.87 3.90 -15.70
C GLN A 150 -20.02 2.64 -15.68
N THR A 151 -19.50 2.25 -16.83
CA THR A 151 -18.52 1.18 -16.99
C THR A 151 -17.29 1.73 -17.69
N LEU A 152 -16.13 1.52 -17.11
CA LEU A 152 -14.86 2.00 -17.62
C LEU A 152 -13.96 0.82 -17.96
N HIS A 153 -13.41 0.81 -19.16
CA HIS A 153 -12.48 -0.23 -19.60
C HIS A 153 -11.55 0.34 -20.70
N TRP A 154 -10.39 -0.29 -20.86
CA TRP A 154 -9.53 -0.03 -22.02
C TRP A 154 -9.91 -1.03 -23.11
N PRO A 155 -10.13 -0.61 -24.36
CA PRO A 155 -10.67 -1.48 -25.42
C PRO A 155 -9.86 -2.76 -25.68
N THR A 156 -8.55 -2.70 -25.48
CA THR A 156 -7.63 -3.84 -25.72
C THR A 156 -7.28 -4.62 -24.44
N SER A 157 -7.75 -4.20 -23.26
CA SER A 157 -7.50 -4.86 -21.99
C SER A 157 -8.68 -5.79 -21.65
N VAL A 158 -8.40 -7.09 -21.59
CA VAL A 158 -9.40 -8.15 -21.35
C VAL A 158 -9.21 -8.81 -19.98
N ASP A 159 -8.11 -8.54 -19.31
CA ASP A 159 -7.74 -9.20 -18.05
C ASP A 159 -8.39 -8.56 -16.82
N THR A 160 -8.37 -9.32 -15.73
CA THR A 160 -8.91 -8.87 -14.44
C THR A 160 -8.13 -7.70 -13.87
N ILE A 161 -8.85 -6.71 -13.38
CA ILE A 161 -8.30 -5.55 -12.67
C ILE A 161 -7.98 -5.99 -11.24
N THR A 162 -6.78 -5.69 -10.77
CA THR A 162 -6.31 -6.08 -9.43
C THR A 162 -6.71 -5.07 -8.37
N SER A 163 -6.54 -3.79 -8.65
CA SER A 163 -6.86 -2.71 -7.72
C SER A 163 -7.36 -1.47 -8.45
N VAL A 164 -8.20 -0.70 -7.77
CA VAL A 164 -8.75 0.56 -8.24
C VAL A 164 -8.70 1.59 -7.11
N ALA A 165 -8.36 2.84 -7.43
CA ALA A 165 -8.31 3.92 -6.45
C ALA A 165 -8.73 5.25 -7.05
N PHE A 166 -9.67 5.94 -6.39
CA PHE A 166 -9.99 7.34 -6.68
C PHE A 166 -8.87 8.26 -6.23
N ASN A 167 -8.60 9.27 -7.02
CA ASN A 167 -7.75 10.36 -6.59
C ASN A 167 -8.49 11.18 -5.52
N GLN A 168 -7.83 11.42 -4.40
CA GLN A 168 -8.44 12.14 -3.28
C GLN A 168 -8.50 13.65 -3.51
N THR A 169 -7.64 14.19 -4.35
CA THR A 169 -7.55 15.63 -4.63
C THR A 169 -8.30 15.97 -5.92
N GLU A 170 -7.97 15.29 -7.02
CA GLU A 170 -8.65 15.38 -8.32
C GLU A 170 -9.69 14.27 -8.42
N THR A 171 -10.83 14.49 -7.81
CA THR A 171 -11.87 13.46 -7.63
C THR A 171 -12.47 12.91 -8.93
N SER A 172 -12.28 13.59 -10.06
CA SER A 172 -12.68 13.11 -11.39
C SER A 172 -11.78 12.03 -11.96
N ILE A 173 -10.60 11.79 -11.35
CA ILE A 173 -9.62 10.85 -11.87
C ILE A 173 -9.63 9.56 -11.04
N LEU A 174 -9.61 8.46 -11.75
CA LEU A 174 -9.52 7.12 -11.19
C LEU A 174 -8.35 6.38 -11.82
N ALA A 175 -7.61 5.64 -11.02
CA ALA A 175 -6.52 4.79 -11.50
C ALA A 175 -6.79 3.33 -11.23
N SER A 176 -6.37 2.46 -12.12
CA SER A 176 -6.44 1.02 -11.96
C SER A 176 -5.14 0.31 -12.30
N THR A 177 -4.96 -0.82 -11.70
CA THR A 177 -3.92 -1.80 -12.05
C THR A 177 -4.59 -3.11 -12.46
N ALA A 178 -4.00 -3.84 -13.42
CA ALA A 178 -4.56 -5.08 -13.93
C ALA A 178 -3.51 -6.18 -14.09
N MET A 179 -3.98 -7.41 -14.21
CA MET A 179 -3.15 -8.61 -14.42
C MET A 179 -2.44 -8.60 -15.78
N ASP A 180 -2.95 -7.86 -16.77
CA ASP A 180 -2.29 -7.60 -18.06
C ASP A 180 -1.03 -6.72 -17.94
N ARG A 181 -0.57 -6.45 -16.72
CA ARG A 181 0.58 -5.61 -16.38
C ARG A 181 0.37 -4.13 -16.67
N SER A 182 -0.85 -3.72 -16.96
CA SER A 182 -1.17 -2.32 -17.23
C SER A 182 -1.52 -1.54 -15.96
N VAL A 183 -1.19 -0.24 -16.01
CA VAL A 183 -1.67 0.79 -15.11
C VAL A 183 -2.42 1.80 -15.98
N ILE A 184 -3.70 2.00 -15.71
CA ILE A 184 -4.58 2.80 -16.56
C ILE A 184 -5.20 3.92 -15.74
N MET A 185 -5.25 5.11 -16.32
CA MET A 185 -5.94 6.29 -15.80
C MET A 185 -7.23 6.53 -16.56
N TYR A 186 -8.30 6.86 -15.83
CA TYR A 186 -9.63 7.16 -16.37
C TYR A 186 -10.10 8.53 -15.90
N ASP A 187 -10.82 9.22 -16.76
CA ASP A 187 -11.57 10.44 -16.41
C ASP A 187 -13.07 10.10 -16.34
N LEU A 188 -13.66 10.27 -15.16
CA LEU A 188 -15.09 10.00 -14.93
C LEU A 188 -16.02 10.96 -15.65
N ARG A 189 -15.57 12.18 -15.97
CA ARG A 189 -16.38 13.18 -16.66
C ARG A 189 -16.61 12.79 -18.11
N THR A 190 -15.59 12.22 -18.74
CA THR A 190 -15.65 11.76 -20.14
C THR A 190 -16.00 10.30 -20.25
N SER A 191 -15.99 9.56 -19.15
CA SER A 191 -16.14 8.09 -19.10
C SER A 191 -15.13 7.35 -19.99
N GLN A 192 -13.96 7.96 -20.23
CA GLN A 192 -12.94 7.42 -21.12
C GLN A 192 -11.61 7.19 -20.39
N PRO A 193 -10.85 6.18 -20.84
CA PRO A 193 -9.48 6.01 -20.41
C PRO A 193 -8.59 7.10 -21.03
N VAL A 194 -7.67 7.65 -20.23
CA VAL A 194 -6.78 8.76 -20.62
C VAL A 194 -5.39 8.26 -20.99
N HIS A 195 -4.87 7.34 -20.20
CA HIS A 195 -3.48 6.89 -20.35
C HIS A 195 -3.33 5.44 -19.90
N LYS A 196 -2.57 4.64 -20.66
CA LYS A 196 -2.20 3.27 -20.32
C LYS A 196 -0.69 3.10 -20.34
N THR A 197 -0.13 2.58 -19.24
CA THR A 197 1.28 2.21 -19.14
C THR A 197 1.40 0.72 -18.86
N THR A 198 2.14 0.00 -19.69
CA THR A 198 2.37 -1.44 -19.52
C THR A 198 3.72 -1.66 -18.85
N LEU A 199 3.72 -2.34 -17.72
CA LEU A 199 4.90 -2.71 -16.95
C LEU A 199 5.41 -4.10 -17.32
N ARG A 200 6.57 -4.50 -16.79
CA ARG A 200 7.14 -5.84 -17.03
C ARG A 200 6.37 -6.96 -16.35
N LEU A 201 5.92 -6.74 -15.13
CA LEU A 201 5.13 -7.67 -14.35
C LEU A 201 3.85 -7.00 -13.84
N ALA A 202 2.90 -7.81 -13.41
CA ALA A 202 1.61 -7.35 -12.91
C ALA A 202 1.77 -6.49 -11.64
N SER A 203 0.82 -5.60 -11.46
CA SER A 203 0.74 -4.73 -10.27
C SER A 203 -0.44 -5.15 -9.41
N ASN A 204 -0.20 -5.24 -8.10
CA ASN A 204 -1.19 -5.77 -7.15
C ASN A 204 -2.03 -4.67 -6.50
N ALA A 205 -1.44 -3.53 -6.19
CA ALA A 205 -2.14 -2.44 -5.51
C ALA A 205 -1.69 -1.07 -6.04
N ILE A 206 -2.57 -0.09 -5.87
CA ILE A 206 -2.33 1.31 -6.21
C ILE A 206 -2.81 2.20 -5.07
N SER A 207 -2.05 3.23 -4.74
CA SER A 207 -2.41 4.24 -3.75
C SER A 207 -2.03 5.64 -4.22
N TRP A 208 -2.92 6.61 -4.02
CA TRP A 208 -2.66 8.02 -4.33
C TRP A 208 -2.04 8.74 -3.16
N ASN A 209 -1.19 9.72 -3.46
CA ASN A 209 -0.66 10.62 -2.45
C ASN A 209 -1.77 11.61 -2.01
N PRO A 210 -2.17 11.62 -0.74
CA PRO A 210 -3.24 12.50 -0.27
C PRO A 210 -2.89 13.99 -0.30
N MET A 211 -1.61 14.34 -0.32
CA MET A 211 -1.13 15.73 -0.31
C MET A 211 -0.74 16.25 -1.69
N GLU A 212 -0.44 15.36 -2.63
CA GLU A 212 -0.02 15.73 -3.99
C GLU A 212 -0.90 15.01 -5.02
N ALA A 213 -1.76 15.76 -5.69
CA ALA A 213 -2.76 15.25 -6.65
C ALA A 213 -2.19 14.38 -7.77
N PHE A 214 -0.95 14.62 -8.16
CA PHE A 214 -0.37 14.01 -9.36
C PHE A 214 0.44 12.75 -9.10
N ASN A 215 0.77 12.49 -7.84
CA ASN A 215 1.66 11.39 -7.47
C ASN A 215 0.89 10.20 -6.93
N PHE A 216 1.27 9.01 -7.39
CA PHE A 216 0.72 7.75 -6.91
C PHE A 216 1.81 6.69 -6.82
N ALA A 217 1.55 5.67 -6.04
CA ALA A 217 2.43 4.52 -5.85
C ALA A 217 1.76 3.24 -6.36
N VAL A 218 2.56 2.35 -6.91
CA VAL A 218 2.12 1.06 -7.41
C VAL A 218 2.97 -0.04 -6.79
N ALA A 219 2.34 -1.07 -6.24
CA ALA A 219 2.98 -2.29 -5.76
C ALA A 219 3.07 -3.30 -6.89
N ASN A 220 4.26 -3.85 -7.17
CA ASN A 220 4.48 -4.73 -8.32
C ASN A 220 5.04 -6.10 -7.89
N GLU A 221 4.83 -7.11 -8.71
CA GLU A 221 5.32 -8.47 -8.50
C GLU A 221 6.84 -8.61 -8.69
N ASP A 222 7.51 -7.65 -9.31
CA ASP A 222 8.97 -7.65 -9.49
C ASP A 222 9.77 -7.34 -8.21
N HIS A 223 9.13 -7.40 -7.06
CA HIS A 223 9.66 -7.11 -5.72
C HIS A 223 9.95 -5.64 -5.45
N ASN A 224 9.48 -4.73 -6.31
CA ASN A 224 9.65 -3.30 -6.15
C ASN A 224 8.29 -2.61 -6.05
N ALA A 225 8.30 -1.41 -5.47
CA ALA A 225 7.18 -0.49 -5.62
C ALA A 225 7.66 0.75 -6.38
N TYR A 226 6.79 1.32 -7.17
CA TYR A 226 7.07 2.43 -8.06
C TYR A 226 6.26 3.65 -7.70
N LEU A 227 6.90 4.80 -7.76
CA LEU A 227 6.24 6.10 -7.65
C LEU A 227 6.14 6.71 -9.03
N PHE A 228 4.94 7.11 -9.43
CA PHE A 228 4.67 7.74 -10.72
C PHE A 228 4.09 9.13 -10.53
N ASP A 229 4.27 9.96 -11.56
CA ASP A 229 3.52 11.19 -11.81
C ASP A 229 2.53 10.92 -12.95
N MET A 230 1.23 11.11 -12.70
CA MET A 230 0.18 10.85 -13.71
C MET A 230 0.34 11.66 -14.99
N ARG A 231 1.06 12.79 -14.94
CA ARG A 231 1.33 13.63 -16.11
C ARG A 231 2.46 13.10 -17.00
N LYS A 232 3.32 12.24 -16.44
CA LYS A 232 4.49 11.67 -17.12
C LYS A 232 4.68 10.22 -16.68
N MET A 233 3.92 9.33 -17.25
CA MET A 233 3.95 7.91 -16.92
C MET A 233 5.04 7.12 -17.67
N ASP A 234 5.79 7.76 -18.57
CA ASP A 234 6.91 7.15 -19.30
C ASP A 234 8.10 6.83 -18.40
N ARG A 235 8.15 7.41 -17.22
CA ARG A 235 9.23 7.23 -16.26
C ARG A 235 8.74 7.34 -14.83
N ALA A 236 9.14 6.39 -13.97
CA ALA A 236 8.87 6.50 -12.55
C ALA A 236 9.66 7.65 -11.91
N LEU A 237 9.04 8.33 -10.96
CA LEU A 237 9.70 9.33 -10.11
C LEU A 237 10.75 8.68 -9.21
N ASN A 238 10.42 7.52 -8.63
CA ASN A 238 11.32 6.78 -7.74
C ASN A 238 11.00 5.27 -7.81
N VAL A 239 11.99 4.45 -7.47
CA VAL A 239 11.87 2.99 -7.39
C VAL A 239 12.30 2.51 -6.01
N LEU A 240 11.43 1.81 -5.31
CA LEU A 240 11.61 1.27 -3.96
C LEU A 240 12.03 -0.20 -4.06
N LYS A 241 13.32 -0.54 -3.78
CA LYS A 241 13.97 -1.78 -4.27
C LYS A 241 14.33 -2.82 -3.23
N ASP A 242 13.99 -2.66 -1.98
CA ASP A 242 14.56 -3.51 -0.93
C ASP A 242 13.83 -4.84 -0.70
N HIS A 243 12.57 -4.99 -1.14
CA HIS A 243 11.82 -6.23 -0.99
C HIS A 243 12.45 -7.38 -1.81
N VAL A 244 12.24 -8.59 -1.33
CA VAL A 244 12.81 -9.82 -1.92
C VAL A 244 11.75 -10.70 -2.57
N ALA A 245 10.48 -10.43 -2.28
CA ALA A 245 9.32 -11.08 -2.89
C ALA A 245 8.32 -10.04 -3.37
N ALA A 246 7.24 -10.49 -4.04
CA ALA A 246 6.18 -9.63 -4.56
C ALA A 246 5.66 -8.65 -3.51
N VAL A 247 5.47 -7.40 -3.91
CA VAL A 247 4.82 -6.38 -3.08
C VAL A 247 3.32 -6.50 -3.34
N MET A 248 2.56 -6.72 -2.26
CA MET A 248 1.12 -6.95 -2.34
C MET A 248 0.31 -5.68 -2.17
N ASP A 249 0.76 -4.81 -1.25
CA ASP A 249 0.03 -3.61 -0.93
C ASP A 249 0.98 -2.42 -0.71
N VAL A 250 0.47 -1.23 -0.98
CA VAL A 250 1.17 0.04 -0.76
C VAL A 250 0.17 1.08 -0.29
N ASP A 251 0.52 1.81 0.77
CA ASP A 251 -0.28 2.95 1.24
C ASP A 251 0.62 4.15 1.54
N PHE A 252 0.12 5.34 1.23
CA PHE A 252 0.76 6.59 1.62
C PHE A 252 0.40 6.95 3.05
N SER A 253 1.35 7.59 3.74
CA SER A 253 1.05 8.27 4.98
C SER A 253 0.11 9.45 4.72
N PRO A 254 -0.71 9.84 5.70
CA PRO A 254 -1.57 11.03 5.59
C PRO A 254 -0.81 12.32 5.29
N THR A 255 0.49 12.38 5.63
CA THR A 255 1.38 13.51 5.32
C THR A 255 1.93 13.49 3.90
N GLY A 256 1.79 12.38 3.14
CA GLY A 256 2.31 12.23 1.79
C GLY A 256 3.83 12.08 1.67
N GLU A 257 4.56 12.07 2.79
CA GLU A 257 6.04 11.99 2.78
C GLU A 257 6.56 10.56 2.89
N GLU A 258 5.82 9.69 3.55
CA GLU A 258 6.19 8.31 3.80
C GLU A 258 5.24 7.34 3.12
N LEU A 259 5.74 6.13 2.89
CA LEU A 259 4.96 5.01 2.37
C LEU A 259 5.18 3.78 3.22
N VAL A 260 4.18 2.93 3.28
CA VAL A 260 4.28 1.56 3.78
C VAL A 260 4.06 0.58 2.63
N THR A 261 4.78 -0.52 2.65
CA THR A 261 4.60 -1.62 1.69
C THR A 261 4.49 -2.94 2.45
N ALA A 262 3.55 -3.78 2.02
CA ALA A 262 3.38 -5.15 2.47
C ALA A 262 3.91 -6.11 1.42
N SER A 263 4.59 -7.19 1.82
CA SER A 263 5.17 -8.14 0.88
C SER A 263 5.04 -9.59 1.32
N TYR A 264 5.12 -10.49 0.36
CA TYR A 264 5.24 -11.94 0.57
C TYR A 264 6.53 -12.34 1.30
N ASP A 265 7.53 -11.44 1.40
CA ASP A 265 8.77 -11.68 2.15
C ASP A 265 8.57 -11.67 3.67
N ARG A 266 7.32 -11.60 4.16
CA ARG A 266 6.94 -11.56 5.58
C ARG A 266 7.45 -10.32 6.30
N THR A 267 7.70 -9.25 5.57
CA THR A 267 8.10 -7.96 6.12
C THR A 267 7.20 -6.84 5.67
N ILE A 268 7.12 -5.83 6.51
CA ILE A 268 6.57 -4.53 6.18
C ILE A 268 7.75 -3.58 6.11
N ARG A 269 7.77 -2.71 5.12
CA ARG A 269 8.80 -1.71 4.99
C ARG A 269 8.21 -0.32 4.97
N LEU A 270 8.90 0.56 5.65
CA LEU A 270 8.59 1.99 5.68
C LEU A 270 9.61 2.74 4.84
N TRP A 271 9.12 3.61 3.98
CA TRP A 271 9.92 4.34 3.02
C TRP A 271 9.72 5.82 3.18
N ASN A 272 10.75 6.58 2.84
CA ASN A 272 10.59 7.99 2.55
C ASN A 272 10.47 8.14 1.02
N ARG A 273 9.53 8.95 0.55
CA ARG A 273 9.23 9.19 -0.86
C ARG A 273 10.47 9.52 -1.71
N SER A 274 11.41 10.25 -1.14
CA SER A 274 12.60 10.72 -1.85
C SER A 274 13.72 9.67 -1.96
N THR A 275 13.67 8.59 -1.16
CA THR A 275 14.73 7.59 -1.09
C THR A 275 14.30 6.28 -1.72
N GLY A 276 15.20 5.61 -2.44
CA GLY A 276 14.95 4.28 -3.02
C GLY A 276 15.20 3.11 -2.05
N HIS A 277 15.56 3.40 -0.80
CA HIS A 277 15.83 2.40 0.25
C HIS A 277 14.90 2.61 1.44
N SER A 278 14.47 1.50 2.04
CA SER A 278 13.58 1.52 3.19
C SER A 278 14.21 2.22 4.40
N ARG A 279 13.40 3.03 5.08
CA ARG A 279 13.77 3.65 6.35
C ARG A 279 13.83 2.61 7.46
N ASP A 280 12.78 1.79 7.58
CA ASP A 280 12.64 0.75 8.59
C ASP A 280 12.05 -0.52 8.00
N ILE A 281 12.32 -1.65 8.67
CA ILE A 281 11.80 -2.98 8.31
C ILE A 281 11.18 -3.58 9.56
N TYR A 282 9.91 -3.96 9.46
CA TYR A 282 9.16 -4.55 10.56
C TYR A 282 8.79 -6.00 10.25
N HIS A 283 8.99 -6.87 11.21
CA HIS A 283 8.63 -8.27 11.13
C HIS A 283 8.49 -8.86 12.54
N THR A 284 7.74 -9.95 12.67
CA THR A 284 7.74 -10.81 13.84
C THR A 284 8.09 -12.24 13.44
N LYS A 285 8.51 -13.06 14.40
CA LYS A 285 8.89 -14.46 14.15
C LYS A 285 7.70 -15.31 13.62
N ARG A 286 6.49 -14.98 14.05
CA ARG A 286 5.26 -15.72 13.69
C ARG A 286 4.56 -15.14 12.45
N MET A 287 4.91 -13.95 12.01
CA MET A 287 4.30 -13.29 10.86
C MET A 287 4.56 -14.10 9.59
N GLN A 288 3.49 -14.40 8.87
CA GLN A 288 3.50 -15.01 7.55
C GLN A 288 3.46 -13.93 6.45
N ARG A 289 3.05 -14.27 5.26
CA ARG A 289 2.91 -13.33 4.14
C ARG A 289 2.02 -12.16 4.55
N VAL A 290 2.41 -10.96 4.17
CA VAL A 290 1.63 -9.76 4.48
C VAL A 290 0.89 -9.35 3.21
N PHE A 291 -0.45 -9.34 3.29
CA PHE A 291 -1.29 -9.02 2.15
C PHE A 291 -1.72 -7.56 2.14
N SER A 292 -1.93 -6.95 3.29
CA SER A 292 -2.37 -5.57 3.38
C SER A 292 -1.62 -4.81 4.47
N ALA A 293 -1.31 -3.54 4.22
CA ALA A 293 -0.71 -2.64 5.19
C ALA A 293 -1.22 -1.21 4.97
N THR A 294 -1.65 -0.55 6.03
CA THR A 294 -2.18 0.80 5.96
C THR A 294 -1.67 1.68 7.11
N PHE A 295 -1.51 2.98 6.85
CA PHE A 295 -1.28 3.96 7.89
C PHE A 295 -2.57 4.31 8.62
N THR A 296 -2.48 4.57 9.92
CA THR A 296 -3.59 5.20 10.63
C THR A 296 -3.73 6.68 10.23
N PRO A 297 -4.95 7.27 10.33
CA PRO A 297 -5.17 8.66 9.94
C PRO A 297 -4.31 9.68 10.72
N ASP A 298 -3.86 9.34 11.92
CA ASP A 298 -2.99 10.19 12.76
C ASP A 298 -1.50 10.08 12.42
N ASN A 299 -1.10 9.25 11.44
CA ASN A 299 0.29 8.98 11.03
C ASN A 299 1.21 8.46 12.14
N LYS A 300 0.66 8.02 13.28
CA LYS A 300 1.48 7.50 14.39
C LYS A 300 1.69 6.00 14.32
N TYR A 301 0.74 5.29 13.72
CA TYR A 301 0.74 3.85 13.68
C TYR A 301 0.58 3.31 12.25
N VAL A 302 0.96 2.06 12.09
CA VAL A 302 0.78 1.27 10.89
C VAL A 302 0.09 -0.03 11.28
N LEU A 303 -0.88 -0.43 10.50
CA LEU A 303 -1.58 -1.71 10.61
C LEU A 303 -1.09 -2.66 9.54
N SER A 304 -1.06 -3.94 9.84
CA SER A 304 -0.72 -4.97 8.87
C SER A 304 -1.58 -6.21 9.04
N GLY A 305 -2.16 -6.66 7.95
CA GLY A 305 -2.89 -7.92 7.83
C GLY A 305 -2.02 -9.00 7.19
N SER A 306 -1.96 -10.16 7.79
CA SER A 306 -1.13 -11.26 7.31
C SER A 306 -1.91 -12.57 7.15
N ASP A 307 -1.30 -13.51 6.46
CA ASP A 307 -1.82 -14.85 6.14
C ASP A 307 -2.13 -15.71 7.38
N ASP A 308 -1.57 -15.37 8.52
CA ASP A 308 -1.83 -16.03 9.81
C ASP A 308 -3.11 -15.52 10.52
N GLY A 309 -3.96 -14.76 9.84
CA GLY A 309 -5.21 -14.20 10.38
C GLY A 309 -5.02 -13.04 11.35
N ASN A 310 -3.79 -12.69 11.69
CA ASN A 310 -3.51 -11.69 12.70
C ASN A 310 -3.32 -10.31 12.11
N ILE A 311 -3.93 -9.33 12.77
CA ILE A 311 -3.70 -7.91 12.50
C ILE A 311 -2.73 -7.37 13.56
N ARG A 312 -1.65 -6.75 13.11
CA ARG A 312 -0.61 -6.22 14.00
C ARG A 312 -0.53 -4.71 13.90
N LEU A 313 -0.40 -4.10 15.06
CA LEU A 313 -0.24 -2.67 15.23
C LEU A 313 1.22 -2.33 15.46
N TRP A 314 1.75 -1.41 14.65
CA TRP A 314 3.14 -0.97 14.66
C TRP A 314 3.22 0.54 14.86
N ARG A 315 4.31 1.01 15.42
CA ARG A 315 4.63 2.45 15.41
C ARG A 315 5.16 2.86 14.04
N ALA A 316 4.64 3.92 13.47
CA ALA A 316 5.18 4.50 12.24
C ALA A 316 6.65 4.92 12.44
N ASN A 317 6.99 5.41 13.63
CA ASN A 317 8.37 5.67 14.02
C ASN A 317 8.75 4.79 15.22
N ALA A 318 9.68 3.84 15.02
CA ALA A 318 10.04 2.83 16.01
C ALA A 318 10.54 3.38 17.33
N SER A 319 11.15 4.58 17.30
CA SER A 319 11.71 5.25 18.48
C SER A 319 10.74 6.16 19.21
N ASP A 320 9.58 6.45 18.60
CA ASP A 320 8.59 7.33 19.23
C ASP A 320 7.94 6.66 20.44
N ARG A 321 7.87 7.42 21.53
CA ARG A 321 7.14 7.01 22.73
C ARG A 321 5.73 7.59 22.69
N SER A 322 4.76 6.77 23.04
CA SER A 322 3.38 7.21 23.27
C SER A 322 3.33 8.12 24.50
N GLY A 323 2.48 9.11 24.46
CA GLY A 323 2.23 10.05 25.56
C GLY A 323 2.59 11.50 25.24
N VAL A 324 2.11 12.39 26.11
CA VAL A 324 2.33 13.83 25.99
C VAL A 324 3.78 14.14 26.37
N LYS A 325 4.52 14.72 25.43
CA LYS A 325 5.91 15.14 25.68
C LYS A 325 5.94 16.55 26.29
N THR A 326 6.69 16.72 27.38
CA THR A 326 6.92 18.05 27.95
C THR A 326 7.71 18.93 26.98
N ALA A 327 7.64 20.25 27.13
CA ALA A 327 8.39 21.18 26.28
C ALA A 327 9.90 20.88 26.28
N ARG A 328 10.47 20.58 27.47
CA ARG A 328 11.88 20.21 27.62
C ARG A 328 12.24 18.91 26.89
N GLN A 329 11.35 17.92 26.89
CA GLN A 329 11.57 16.67 26.14
C GLN A 329 11.52 16.90 24.64
N ARG A 330 10.59 17.73 24.15
CA ARG A 330 10.51 18.11 22.72
C ARG A 330 11.77 18.79 22.26
N SER A 331 12.22 19.84 22.96
CA SER A 331 13.45 20.55 22.62
C SER A 331 14.67 19.64 22.62
N LYS A 332 14.74 18.67 23.54
CA LYS A 332 15.83 17.69 23.56
C LYS A 332 15.78 16.76 22.32
N LEU A 333 14.61 16.27 21.97
CA LEU A 333 14.45 15.41 20.78
C LEU A 333 14.79 16.17 19.48
N GLU A 334 14.34 17.41 19.35
CA GLU A 334 14.66 18.27 18.20
C GLU A 334 16.17 18.53 18.10
N TYR A 335 16.81 18.82 19.23
CA TYR A 335 18.26 18.98 19.29
C TYR A 335 19.00 17.69 18.86
N ASP A 336 18.60 16.54 19.38
CA ASP A 336 19.21 15.24 19.04
C ASP A 336 19.00 14.91 17.54
N GLN A 337 17.83 15.16 16.99
CA GLN A 337 17.54 15.00 15.56
C GLN A 337 18.36 15.94 14.68
N ALA A 338 18.50 17.21 15.09
CA ALA A 338 19.34 18.18 14.39
C ALA A 338 20.82 17.74 14.39
N LEU A 339 21.33 17.21 15.51
CA LEU A 339 22.68 16.67 15.59
C LEU A 339 22.87 15.44 14.67
N ILE A 340 21.94 14.49 14.68
CA ILE A 340 21.98 13.31 13.81
C ILE A 340 21.95 13.73 12.34
N LYS A 341 21.12 14.70 11.97
CA LYS A 341 21.05 15.25 10.60
C LYS A 341 22.37 15.90 10.20
N ARG A 342 22.95 16.74 11.06
CA ARG A 342 24.23 17.43 10.82
C ARG A 342 25.39 16.47 10.57
N TYR A 343 25.48 15.39 11.36
CA TYR A 343 26.56 14.40 11.26
C TYR A 343 26.20 13.14 10.49
N SER A 344 25.12 13.15 9.71
CA SER A 344 24.63 11.99 8.94
C SER A 344 25.62 11.46 7.90
N HIS A 345 26.56 12.29 7.43
CA HIS A 345 27.63 11.92 6.50
C HIS A 345 28.74 11.07 7.15
N MET A 346 28.89 11.11 8.48
CA MET A 346 29.92 10.37 9.18
C MET A 346 29.71 8.85 9.11
N PRO A 347 30.77 8.04 8.87
CA PRO A 347 30.62 6.61 8.54
C PRO A 347 29.94 5.80 9.64
N GLU A 348 30.24 6.06 10.92
CA GLU A 348 29.64 5.32 12.03
C GLU A 348 28.16 5.63 12.20
N ILE A 349 27.77 6.92 12.15
CA ILE A 349 26.37 7.35 12.24
C ILE A 349 25.59 6.76 11.06
N ARG A 350 26.15 6.82 9.84
CA ARG A 350 25.57 6.24 8.64
C ARG A 350 25.38 4.73 8.78
N ARG A 351 26.36 4.02 9.34
CA ARG A 351 26.29 2.57 9.59
C ARG A 351 25.17 2.24 10.56
N ILE A 352 25.11 2.91 11.72
CA ILE A 352 24.06 2.66 12.73
C ILE A 352 22.69 3.03 12.18
N LYS A 353 22.54 4.15 11.47
CA LYS A 353 21.27 4.57 10.86
C LYS A 353 20.77 3.57 9.82
N ARG A 354 21.68 2.92 9.08
CA ARG A 354 21.34 1.92 8.05
C ARG A 354 21.16 0.50 8.59
N GLN A 355 21.62 0.23 9.81
CA GLN A 355 21.52 -1.10 10.39
C GLN A 355 20.06 -1.50 10.57
N ARG A 356 19.69 -2.68 10.02
CA ARG A 356 18.36 -3.28 10.12
C ARG A 356 18.50 -4.71 10.58
N HIS A 357 17.61 -5.13 11.47
CA HIS A 357 17.50 -6.53 11.83
C HIS A 357 16.58 -7.19 10.80
N VAL A 358 17.12 -8.12 10.01
CA VAL A 358 16.39 -8.84 8.97
C VAL A 358 16.49 -10.34 9.26
N PRO A 359 15.41 -11.11 9.14
CA PRO A 359 15.45 -12.57 9.29
C PRO A 359 16.45 -13.22 8.32
N LYS A 360 17.12 -14.29 8.78
CA LYS A 360 18.12 -15.01 7.98
C LYS A 360 17.64 -15.43 6.57
N PRO A 361 16.41 -15.98 6.40
CA PRO A 361 15.91 -16.35 5.07
C PRO A 361 15.86 -15.16 4.11
N ILE A 362 15.34 -14.02 4.57
CA ILE A 362 15.20 -12.80 3.76
C ILE A 362 16.59 -12.23 3.42
N LYS A 363 17.53 -12.28 4.36
CA LYS A 363 18.91 -11.86 4.12
C LYS A 363 19.56 -12.69 3.03
N LYS A 364 19.45 -14.03 3.09
CA LYS A 364 19.96 -14.93 2.05
C LYS A 364 19.30 -14.68 0.69
N ALA A 365 17.98 -14.55 0.64
CA ALA A 365 17.26 -14.23 -0.58
C ALA A 365 17.68 -12.87 -1.16
N GLY A 366 17.93 -11.87 -0.28
CA GLY A 366 18.48 -10.58 -0.69
C GLY A 366 19.90 -10.65 -1.26
N GLU A 367 20.74 -11.54 -0.74
CA GLU A 367 22.08 -11.81 -1.28
C GLU A 367 21.98 -12.44 -2.69
N ILE A 368 21.12 -13.44 -2.87
CA ILE A 368 20.87 -14.08 -4.17
C ILE A 368 20.37 -13.03 -5.19
N LYS A 369 19.32 -12.27 -4.85
CA LYS A 369 18.78 -11.19 -5.72
C LYS A 369 19.88 -10.20 -6.13
N ARG A 370 20.78 -9.83 -5.21
CA ARG A 370 21.89 -8.92 -5.50
C ARG A 370 22.90 -9.54 -6.48
N GLU A 371 23.20 -10.83 -6.34
CA GLU A 371 24.11 -11.54 -7.26
C GLU A 371 23.50 -11.66 -8.65
N GLU A 372 22.21 -11.97 -8.77
CA GLU A 372 21.47 -12.01 -10.03
C GLU A 372 21.50 -10.65 -10.75
N LEU A 373 21.18 -9.56 -10.02
CA LEU A 373 21.25 -8.21 -10.57
C LEU A 373 22.66 -7.81 -11.01
N ASN A 374 23.69 -8.21 -10.26
CA ASN A 374 25.08 -8.00 -10.64
C ASN A 374 25.48 -8.83 -11.85
N ALA A 375 24.95 -10.05 -12.00
CA ALA A 375 25.17 -10.89 -13.17
C ALA A 375 24.53 -10.26 -14.44
N ILE A 376 23.30 -9.74 -14.32
CA ILE A 376 22.63 -9.02 -15.41
C ILE A 376 23.45 -7.77 -15.81
N LYS A 377 23.88 -6.96 -14.85
CA LYS A 377 24.71 -5.78 -15.12
C LYS A 377 26.01 -6.15 -15.84
N ARG A 378 26.70 -7.20 -15.40
CA ARG A 378 27.92 -7.68 -16.06
C ARG A 378 27.67 -8.14 -17.50
N ARG A 379 26.55 -8.83 -17.75
CA ARG A 379 26.15 -9.23 -19.13
C ARG A 379 25.90 -8.00 -20.00
N GLU A 380 25.11 -7.03 -19.51
CA GLU A 380 24.85 -5.77 -20.21
C GLU A 380 26.17 -5.02 -20.52
N GLU A 381 27.09 -4.94 -19.56
CA GLU A 381 28.40 -4.30 -19.76
C GLU A 381 29.28 -5.03 -20.78
N ASN A 382 29.27 -6.37 -20.77
CA ASN A 382 30.03 -7.17 -21.73
C ASN A 382 29.47 -7.01 -23.16
N VAL A 383 28.15 -7.07 -23.32
CA VAL A 383 27.49 -6.77 -24.62
C VAL A 383 27.92 -5.41 -25.14
N ARG A 384 27.90 -4.38 -24.26
CA ARG A 384 28.31 -3.02 -24.65
C ARG A 384 29.77 -2.89 -25.01
N LYS A 385 30.67 -3.61 -24.31
CA LYS A 385 32.11 -3.63 -24.65
C LYS A 385 32.41 -4.22 -26.03
N HIS A 386 31.62 -5.22 -26.46
CA HIS A 386 31.81 -5.92 -27.73
C HIS A 386 30.93 -5.38 -28.86
N THR A 387 30.06 -4.43 -28.64
CA THR A 387 29.22 -3.79 -29.65
C THR A 387 29.94 -2.56 -30.23
N LYS A 388 29.90 -2.40 -31.56
CA LYS A 388 30.44 -1.22 -32.24
C LYS A 388 29.71 0.04 -31.74
N LYS A 389 30.43 1.17 -31.61
CA LYS A 389 29.88 2.44 -31.09
C LYS A 389 28.67 2.93 -31.89
N SER A 390 28.62 2.69 -33.20
CA SER A 390 27.49 3.04 -34.07
C SER A 390 26.18 2.30 -33.73
N ASN A 391 26.30 1.06 -33.21
CA ASN A 391 25.14 0.19 -32.93
C ASN A 391 24.83 0.12 -31.43
N LEU A 392 25.47 0.98 -30.61
CA LEU A 392 25.33 0.97 -29.17
C LEU A 392 24.02 1.66 -28.77
N ALA A 393 23.03 0.88 -28.30
CA ALA A 393 21.80 1.44 -27.75
C ALA A 393 22.09 2.33 -26.52
N PRO A 394 21.38 3.45 -26.34
CA PRO A 394 21.52 4.30 -25.17
C PRO A 394 21.23 3.50 -23.88
N ARG A 395 21.83 3.89 -22.75
CA ARG A 395 21.51 3.27 -21.47
C ARG A 395 20.13 3.71 -21.03
N THR A 396 19.21 2.78 -20.94
CA THR A 396 17.90 3.06 -20.33
C THR A 396 18.08 3.37 -18.84
N HIS A 397 17.46 4.45 -18.39
CA HIS A 397 17.49 4.82 -16.99
C HIS A 397 16.76 3.75 -16.15
N GLU A 398 17.21 3.51 -14.93
CA GLU A 398 16.63 2.50 -14.03
C GLU A 398 15.13 2.70 -13.75
N ARG A 399 14.68 3.96 -13.81
CA ARG A 399 13.28 4.37 -13.64
C ARG A 399 12.40 4.11 -14.87
N GLU A 400 13.01 3.78 -16.00
CA GLU A 400 12.34 3.49 -17.28
C GLU A 400 12.37 2.01 -17.61
N LYS A 401 13.32 1.26 -17.05
CA LYS A 401 13.56 -0.17 -17.36
C LYS A 401 12.35 -1.08 -17.17
N MET A 402 11.41 -0.72 -16.29
CA MET A 402 10.23 -1.53 -16.03
C MET A 402 9.07 -1.22 -16.96
N ILE A 403 9.09 -0.11 -17.69
CA ILE A 403 8.02 0.29 -18.59
C ILE A 403 8.32 -0.34 -19.96
N LEU A 404 7.33 -1.05 -20.50
CA LEU A 404 7.40 -1.68 -21.82
C LEU A 404 6.77 -0.80 -22.90
N ALA A 405 5.63 -0.23 -22.61
CA ALA A 405 4.87 0.64 -23.52
C ALA A 405 4.07 1.68 -22.75
N SER A 406 3.81 2.80 -23.38
CA SER A 406 2.99 3.89 -22.89
C SER A 406 2.09 4.36 -24.03
N GLU A 407 0.77 4.36 -23.80
CA GLU A 407 -0.27 4.69 -24.78
C GLU A 407 -1.14 5.81 -24.19
N GLN A 408 -1.50 6.80 -25.01
CA GLN A 408 -2.40 7.91 -24.65
C GLN A 408 -3.67 7.87 -25.45
#